data_4b214fb1a3142f796d92a60c6ba602fa
#
_entry.id   4b214fb1a3142f796d92a60c6ba602fa
#
_cell.length_a   1.000
_cell.length_b   1.000
_cell.length_c   1.000
_cell.angle_alpha   90.00
_cell.angle_beta   90.00
_cell.angle_gamma   90.00
#
_symmetry.space_group_name_H-M   'P 1'
#
loop_
_entity.id
_entity.type
_entity.pdbx_description
1 polymer ?
#
loop_
_entity_poly.entity_id
_entity_poly.type
_entity_poly.pdbx_seq_one_letter_code
_entity_poly.pdbx_strand_id
1 'polypeptide(L)'
;MSREELRDLQLERMKWCVQYAYDNVPFYQKSFKDAGVEPGDLKTLEDITKFPFILKQDMRDNYPDGLFAVPRSKVARLHASSGTTGQATVVGSTENDLKHWGECFARGLAICDCDENATMQIAYGYGLFTG
;
A
#
# COMPACT_ATOMS: atom_id res chain seq x y z
N MET A 1 -11.95 13.57 16.25
CA MET A 1 -12.51 13.34 14.89
C MET A 1 -13.79 12.55 15.05
N SER A 2 -14.91 13.09 14.56
CA SER A 2 -16.21 12.40 14.50
C SER A 2 -16.18 11.25 13.48
N ARG A 3 -17.22 10.41 13.47
CA ARG A 3 -17.35 9.36 12.44
C ARG A 3 -17.54 9.93 11.03
N GLU A 4 -18.24 11.03 10.92
CA GLU A 4 -18.48 11.73 9.66
C GLU A 4 -17.17 12.30 9.10
N GLU A 5 -16.44 13.07 9.89
CA GLU A 5 -15.12 13.59 9.52
C GLU A 5 -14.14 12.48 9.11
N LEU A 6 -14.20 11.32 9.78
CA LEU A 6 -13.37 10.19 9.42
C LEU A 6 -13.75 9.61 8.04
N ARG A 7 -15.06 9.47 7.77
CA ARG A 7 -15.54 8.97 6.46
C ARG A 7 -15.16 9.92 5.33
N ASP A 8 -15.28 11.21 5.55
CA ASP A 8 -14.90 12.23 4.56
C ASP A 8 -13.41 12.15 4.24
N LEU A 9 -12.56 12.05 5.26
CA LEU A 9 -11.12 11.89 5.11
C LEU A 9 -10.77 10.56 4.40
N GLN A 10 -11.47 9.48 4.72
CA GLN A 10 -11.27 8.19 4.05
C GLN A 10 -11.64 8.26 2.58
N LEU A 11 -12.75 8.91 2.25
CA LEU A 11 -13.17 9.08 0.86
C LEU A 11 -12.20 9.94 0.06
N GLU A 12 -11.74 11.05 0.62
CA GLU A 12 -10.74 11.91 0.00
C GLU A 12 -9.46 11.13 -0.34
N ARG A 13 -8.93 10.41 0.66
CA ARG A 13 -7.71 9.61 0.49
C ARG A 13 -7.88 8.45 -0.48
N MET A 14 -9.04 7.81 -0.48
CA MET A 14 -9.35 6.72 -1.39
C MET A 14 -9.44 7.22 -2.83
N LYS A 15 -10.10 8.35 -3.08
CA LYS A 15 -10.13 9.01 -4.40
C LYS A 15 -8.73 9.32 -4.90
N TRP A 16 -7.91 9.90 -4.04
CA TRP A 16 -6.51 10.19 -4.38
C TRP A 16 -5.74 8.90 -4.72
N CYS A 17 -5.89 7.85 -3.92
CA CYS A 17 -5.18 6.58 -4.11
C CYS A 17 -5.57 5.90 -5.43
N VAL A 18 -6.88 5.83 -5.72
CA VAL A 18 -7.40 5.23 -6.96
C VAL A 18 -6.94 6.02 -8.19
N GLN A 19 -7.02 7.35 -8.14
CA GLN A 19 -6.55 8.22 -9.22
C GLN A 19 -5.04 8.08 -9.43
N TYR A 20 -4.27 8.10 -8.34
CA TYR A 20 -2.82 7.98 -8.39
C TYR A 20 -2.35 6.63 -8.96
N ALA A 21 -3.01 5.54 -8.58
CA ALA A 21 -2.73 4.22 -9.14
C ALA A 21 -3.05 4.16 -10.64
N TYR A 22 -4.18 4.72 -11.05
CA TYR A 22 -4.58 4.79 -12.45
C TYR A 22 -3.59 5.60 -13.29
N ASP A 23 -3.16 6.76 -12.82
CA ASP A 23 -2.29 7.67 -13.57
C ASP A 23 -0.86 7.12 -13.73
N ASN A 24 -0.39 6.33 -12.78
CA ASN A 24 1.02 5.94 -12.71
C ASN A 24 1.30 4.46 -12.99
N VAL A 25 0.28 3.58 -13.00
CA VAL A 25 0.49 2.13 -13.13
C VAL A 25 -0.35 1.58 -14.28
N PRO A 26 0.27 1.17 -15.40
CA PRO A 26 -0.45 0.64 -16.57
C PRO A 26 -1.38 -0.54 -16.28
N PHE A 27 -1.02 -1.38 -15.30
CA PHE A 27 -1.88 -2.48 -14.85
C PHE A 27 -3.25 -1.98 -14.40
N TYR A 28 -3.32 -0.91 -13.58
CA TYR A 28 -4.60 -0.38 -13.10
C TYR A 28 -5.39 0.30 -14.20
N GLN A 29 -4.73 0.98 -15.16
CA GLN A 29 -5.40 1.55 -16.34
C GLN A 29 -6.13 0.46 -17.12
N LYS A 30 -5.43 -0.65 -17.40
CA LYS A 30 -6.00 -1.78 -18.11
C LYS A 30 -7.13 -2.44 -17.30
N SER A 31 -6.89 -2.74 -16.03
CA SER A 31 -7.83 -3.43 -15.14
C SER A 31 -9.13 -2.64 -14.97
N PHE A 32 -9.06 -1.32 -14.80
CA PHE A 32 -10.24 -0.46 -14.69
C PHE A 32 -11.01 -0.39 -16.00
N LYS A 33 -10.30 -0.26 -17.12
CA LYS A 33 -10.92 -0.28 -18.45
C LYS A 33 -11.64 -1.61 -18.72
N ASP A 34 -11.02 -2.73 -18.38
CA ASP A 34 -11.61 -4.06 -18.56
C ASP A 34 -12.86 -4.26 -17.68
N ALA A 35 -12.89 -3.63 -16.50
CA ALA A 35 -14.03 -3.60 -15.59
C ALA A 35 -15.09 -2.55 -15.95
N GLY A 36 -14.83 -1.67 -16.91
CA GLY A 36 -15.74 -0.60 -17.33
C GLY A 36 -15.91 0.49 -16.28
N VAL A 37 -14.87 0.75 -15.48
CA VAL A 37 -14.88 1.79 -14.44
C VAL A 37 -13.75 2.80 -14.66
N GLU A 38 -13.96 4.01 -14.14
CA GLU A 38 -12.98 5.08 -14.13
C GLU A 38 -12.79 5.62 -12.70
N PRO A 39 -11.66 6.26 -12.36
CA PRO A 39 -11.45 6.85 -11.02
C PRO A 39 -12.57 7.77 -10.57
N GLY A 40 -13.21 8.50 -11.50
CA GLY A 40 -14.33 9.38 -11.25
C GLY A 40 -15.63 8.69 -10.79
N ASP A 41 -15.73 7.37 -10.92
CA ASP A 41 -16.88 6.59 -10.45
C ASP A 41 -16.87 6.37 -8.94
N LEU A 42 -15.74 6.65 -8.27
CA LEU A 42 -15.61 6.60 -6.82
C LEU A 42 -16.17 7.88 -6.19
N LYS A 43 -17.47 7.96 -5.95
CA LYS A 43 -18.17 9.10 -5.37
C LYS A 43 -18.39 8.95 -3.87
N THR A 44 -18.64 7.74 -3.41
CA THR A 44 -18.82 7.36 -2.00
C THR A 44 -17.82 6.23 -1.63
N LEU A 45 -17.64 5.94 -0.34
CA LEU A 45 -16.79 4.83 0.12
C LEU A 45 -17.27 3.47 -0.41
N GLU A 46 -18.57 3.30 -0.52
CA GLU A 46 -19.22 2.09 -0.98
C GLU A 46 -18.94 1.78 -2.46
N ASP A 47 -18.64 2.82 -3.25
CA ASP A 47 -18.35 2.68 -4.68
C ASP A 47 -17.05 1.90 -4.96
N ILE A 48 -16.20 1.69 -3.94
CA ILE A 48 -14.99 0.86 -4.09
C ILE A 48 -15.32 -0.57 -4.55
N THR A 49 -16.54 -1.04 -4.26
CA THR A 49 -17.02 -2.35 -4.71
C THR A 49 -17.17 -2.49 -6.23
N LYS A 50 -17.17 -1.40 -6.97
CA LYS A 50 -17.20 -1.38 -8.43
C LYS A 50 -15.82 -1.69 -9.03
N PHE A 51 -14.75 -1.44 -8.27
CA PHE A 51 -13.38 -1.56 -8.75
C PHE A 51 -12.88 -3.00 -8.63
N PRO A 52 -12.06 -3.46 -9.60
CA PRO A 52 -11.55 -4.82 -9.59
C PRO A 52 -10.56 -5.04 -8.44
N PHE A 53 -10.52 -6.27 -7.92
CA PHE A 53 -9.49 -6.69 -6.99
C PHE A 53 -8.16 -6.91 -7.70
N ILE A 54 -7.07 -6.71 -6.96
CA ILE A 54 -5.75 -7.21 -7.32
C ILE A 54 -5.51 -8.54 -6.60
N LEU A 55 -4.99 -9.51 -7.34
CA LEU A 55 -4.68 -10.83 -6.83
C LEU A 55 -3.16 -10.98 -6.66
N LYS A 56 -2.74 -11.95 -5.86
CA LYS A 56 -1.32 -12.27 -5.69
C LYS A 56 -0.64 -12.67 -7.02
N GLN A 57 -1.40 -13.23 -7.94
CA GLN A 57 -0.90 -13.58 -9.26
C GLN A 57 -0.58 -12.33 -10.08
N ASP A 58 -1.41 -11.28 -10.00
CA ASP A 58 -1.15 -10.02 -10.69
C ASP A 58 0.18 -9.39 -10.24
N MET A 59 0.50 -9.49 -8.94
CA MET A 59 1.79 -9.03 -8.41
C MET A 59 2.97 -9.82 -8.98
N ARG A 60 2.79 -11.12 -9.23
CA ARG A 60 3.82 -11.99 -9.82
C ARG A 60 4.00 -11.72 -11.31
N ASP A 61 2.91 -11.56 -12.03
CA ASP A 61 2.92 -11.31 -13.47
C ASP A 61 3.53 -9.94 -13.81
N ASN A 62 3.50 -9.02 -12.85
CA ASN A 62 4.12 -7.70 -12.95
C ASN A 62 5.46 -7.58 -12.19
N TYR A 63 6.07 -8.72 -11.85
CA TYR A 63 7.38 -8.75 -11.18
C TYR A 63 8.49 -8.13 -12.05
N PRO A 64 9.47 -7.41 -11.48
CA PRO A 64 9.59 -7.07 -10.06
C PRO A 64 8.92 -5.73 -9.68
N ASP A 65 8.72 -4.80 -10.60
CA ASP A 65 8.38 -3.39 -10.34
C ASP A 65 7.25 -2.85 -11.24
N GLY A 66 6.58 -3.71 -12.00
CA GLY A 66 5.48 -3.30 -12.89
C GLY A 66 4.25 -2.71 -12.19
N LEU A 67 4.14 -2.85 -10.87
CA LEU A 67 3.10 -2.23 -10.06
C LEU A 67 3.59 -1.01 -9.25
N PHE A 68 4.83 -0.56 -9.47
CA PHE A 68 5.31 0.65 -8.80
C PHE A 68 4.70 1.90 -9.43
N ALA A 69 4.12 2.74 -8.58
CA ALA A 69 3.54 4.01 -8.99
C ALA A 69 4.57 5.15 -9.04
N VAL A 70 5.83 4.85 -8.76
CA VAL A 70 6.95 5.79 -8.82
C VAL A 70 8.12 5.15 -9.57
N PRO A 71 9.01 5.95 -10.18
CA PRO A 71 10.22 5.41 -10.77
C PRO A 71 11.11 4.76 -9.70
N ARG A 72 11.84 3.73 -10.07
CA ARG A 72 12.70 2.95 -9.15
C ARG A 72 13.70 3.81 -8.37
N SER A 73 14.13 4.92 -8.92
CA SER A 73 15.01 5.89 -8.26
C SER A 73 14.38 6.59 -7.04
N LYS A 74 13.05 6.52 -6.87
CA LYS A 74 12.31 7.04 -5.72
C LYS A 74 12.00 5.97 -4.67
N VAL A 75 12.33 4.72 -4.94
CA VAL A 75 12.14 3.61 -3.99
C VAL A 75 13.31 3.61 -3.02
N ALA A 76 13.01 3.84 -1.74
CA ALA A 76 13.99 3.87 -0.66
C ALA A 76 14.24 2.48 -0.07
N ARG A 77 13.23 1.58 -0.13
CA ARG A 77 13.33 0.22 0.42
C ARG A 77 12.52 -0.76 -0.42
N LEU A 78 13.07 -1.96 -0.59
CA LEU A 78 12.39 -3.10 -1.19
C LEU A 78 12.15 -4.18 -0.14
N HIS A 79 10.94 -4.74 -0.15
CA HIS A 79 10.60 -5.94 0.59
C HIS A 79 10.05 -7.00 -0.36
N ALA A 80 10.17 -8.25 0.03
CA ALA A 80 9.58 -9.36 -0.71
C ALA A 80 8.93 -10.37 0.23
N SER A 81 7.93 -11.08 -0.28
CA SER A 81 7.40 -12.26 0.39
C SER A 81 8.39 -13.42 0.28
N SER A 82 8.33 -14.40 1.19
CA SER A 82 9.22 -15.57 1.19
C SER A 82 9.13 -16.45 -0.07
N GLY A 83 8.08 -16.30 -0.87
CA GLY A 83 7.93 -17.05 -2.12
C GLY A 83 7.76 -18.57 -1.96
N THR A 84 7.30 -19.04 -0.81
CA THR A 84 7.14 -20.48 -0.50
C THR A 84 6.29 -21.24 -1.52
N THR A 85 5.40 -20.56 -2.24
CA THR A 85 4.49 -21.12 -3.25
C THR A 85 4.86 -20.70 -4.68
N GLY A 86 6.09 -20.27 -4.93
CA GLY A 86 6.56 -19.80 -6.24
C GLY A 86 7.34 -18.49 -6.17
N GLN A 87 7.21 -17.64 -7.19
CA GLN A 87 7.92 -16.37 -7.27
C GLN A 87 7.50 -15.43 -6.13
N ALA A 88 8.47 -14.79 -5.50
CA ALA A 88 8.24 -13.78 -4.48
C ALA A 88 7.45 -12.57 -5.05
N THR A 89 6.62 -11.95 -4.24
CA THR A 89 6.03 -10.65 -4.56
C THR A 89 6.93 -9.56 -4.00
N VAL A 90 7.20 -8.53 -4.79
CA VAL A 90 8.07 -7.42 -4.41
C VAL A 90 7.23 -6.18 -4.13
N VAL A 91 7.56 -5.48 -3.06
CA VAL A 91 6.94 -4.20 -2.68
C VAL A 91 8.04 -3.16 -2.52
N GLY A 92 7.87 -2.03 -3.19
CA GLY A 92 8.74 -0.87 -3.05
C GLY A 92 8.11 0.20 -2.18
N SER A 93 8.86 0.72 -1.23
CA SER A 93 8.44 1.82 -0.36
C SER A 93 9.28 3.05 -0.61
N THR A 94 8.63 4.21 -0.74
CA THR A 94 9.31 5.51 -0.79
C THR A 94 9.69 5.96 0.63
N GLU A 95 10.50 7.02 0.74
CA GLU A 95 10.80 7.68 2.03
C GLU A 95 9.52 8.09 2.78
N ASN A 96 8.51 8.58 2.05
CA ASN A 96 7.24 8.98 2.63
C ASN A 96 6.44 7.79 3.15
N ASP A 97 6.43 6.67 2.44
CA ASP A 97 5.79 5.43 2.90
C ASP A 97 6.43 4.92 4.17
N LEU A 98 7.77 4.95 4.25
CA LEU A 98 8.49 4.53 5.45
C LEU A 98 8.19 5.43 6.65
N LYS A 99 8.05 6.74 6.44
CA LYS A 99 7.62 7.68 7.49
C LYS A 99 6.23 7.36 8.01
N HIS A 100 5.26 7.17 7.11
CA HIS A 100 3.90 6.80 7.50
C HIS A 100 3.85 5.46 8.22
N TRP A 101 4.64 4.49 7.76
CA TRP A 101 4.74 3.19 8.42
C TRP A 101 5.30 3.33 9.84
N GLY A 102 6.35 4.13 10.02
CA GLY A 102 6.90 4.44 11.34
C GLY A 102 5.87 5.08 12.28
N GLU A 103 5.07 6.04 11.78
CA GLU A 103 3.99 6.67 12.55
C GLU A 103 2.90 5.66 12.96
N CYS A 104 2.51 4.77 12.06
CA CYS A 104 1.53 3.71 12.37
C CYS A 104 2.09 2.75 13.44
N PHE A 105 3.36 2.37 13.31
CA PHE A 105 4.02 1.48 14.26
C PHE A 105 4.15 2.13 15.64
N ALA A 106 4.55 3.40 15.70
CA ALA A 106 4.63 4.17 16.95
C ALA A 106 3.28 4.22 17.70
N ARG A 107 2.17 4.37 16.96
CA ARG A 107 0.82 4.31 17.57
C ARG A 107 0.53 2.92 18.15
N GLY A 108 0.95 1.85 17.48
CA GLY A 108 0.84 0.49 18.00
C GLY A 108 1.63 0.30 19.30
N LEU A 109 2.85 0.83 19.36
CA LEU A 109 3.68 0.78 20.58
C LEU A 109 3.05 1.58 21.72
N ALA A 110 2.48 2.75 21.43
CA ALA A 110 1.80 3.57 22.44
C ALA A 110 0.59 2.85 23.09
N ILE A 111 -0.11 1.98 22.35
CA ILE A 111 -1.19 1.15 22.89
C ILE A 111 -0.64 0.14 23.92
N CYS A 112 0.63 -0.24 23.80
CA CYS A 112 1.33 -1.13 24.74
C CYS A 112 2.08 -0.37 25.83
N ASP A 113 1.72 0.88 26.10
CA ASP A 113 2.37 1.78 27.07
C ASP A 113 3.89 1.97 26.84
N CYS A 114 4.37 1.75 25.62
CA CYS A 114 5.74 2.07 25.24
C CYS A 114 5.85 3.56 24.94
N ASP A 115 6.62 4.26 25.75
CA ASP A 115 6.96 5.67 25.58
C ASP A 115 8.42 5.87 25.13
N GLU A 116 8.87 7.10 25.13
CA GLU A 116 10.24 7.50 24.75
C GLU A 116 11.32 6.96 25.70
N ASN A 117 10.97 6.49 26.91
CA ASN A 117 11.88 5.91 27.90
C ASN A 117 11.92 4.38 27.82
N ALA A 118 11.06 3.76 26.99
CA ALA A 118 10.98 2.32 26.87
C ALA A 118 12.25 1.74 26.21
N THR A 119 12.78 0.66 26.79
CA THR A 119 13.86 -0.12 26.16
C THR A 119 13.26 -1.24 25.31
N MET A 120 13.59 -1.24 24.03
CA MET A 120 13.10 -2.27 23.12
C MET A 120 14.26 -3.13 22.60
N GLN A 121 14.12 -4.44 22.71
CA GLN A 121 15.02 -5.39 22.04
C GLN A 121 14.41 -5.82 20.71
N ILE A 122 15.16 -5.63 19.63
CA ILE A 122 14.78 -6.09 18.30
C ILE A 122 15.52 -7.42 18.03
N ALA A 123 14.77 -8.52 18.12
CA ALA A 123 15.26 -9.87 17.84
C ALA A 123 14.70 -10.35 16.49
N TYR A 124 15.26 -9.85 15.40
CA TYR A 124 14.72 -10.01 14.06
C TYR A 124 15.83 -10.34 13.05
N GLY A 125 15.57 -11.24 12.11
CA GLY A 125 16.49 -11.54 11.01
C GLY A 125 16.34 -10.51 9.89
N TYR A 126 17.30 -9.59 9.82
CA TYR A 126 17.29 -8.56 8.78
C TYR A 126 17.54 -9.16 7.39
N GLY A 127 16.74 -8.74 6.41
CA GLY A 127 16.87 -9.18 5.02
C GLY A 127 15.79 -8.58 4.12
N LEU A 128 15.60 -9.21 2.96
CA LEU A 128 14.62 -8.78 1.96
C LEU A 128 13.16 -9.05 2.41
N PHE A 129 12.95 -10.07 3.23
CA PHE A 129 11.62 -10.50 3.65
C PHE A 129 11.02 -9.59 4.72
N THR A 130 9.69 -9.46 4.69
CA THR A 130 8.95 -8.55 5.58
C THR A 130 8.58 -9.17 6.90
N GLY A 131 8.73 -10.44 7.11
CA GLY A 131 8.36 -11.10 8.35
C GLY A 131 8.92 -12.48 8.50
#